data_6c6eab6c33f058e7b72e6fe18f3e7eb2
#
_entry.id   6c6eab6c33f058e7b72e6fe18f3e7eb2
#
_cell.length_a   1.000
_cell.length_b   1.000
_cell.length_c   1.000
_cell.angle_alpha   90.00
_cell.angle_beta   90.00
_cell.angle_gamma   90.00
#
_symmetry.space_group_name_H-M   'P 1'
#
loop_
_entity.id
_entity.type
_entity.pdbx_description
1 polymer ?
#
loop_
_entity_poly.entity_id
_entity_poly.type
_entity_poly.pdbx_seq_one_letter_code
_entity_poly.pdbx_strand_id
1 'polypeptide(L)'
;MKIIPGILAGTGLFGASFLLRSQYERDCLSTEEFVIRSRKIKGAGKTFVFLSDLHDKEFGAGNQKLLAAVRRAKPDAVLIGGDMMVAKGKADLTVSLGLLEALSKEWPVYCGNGNHEARMRREADRYGTLYREYRHALREMGICCLCDQSVSFGEDIEIYGLDLPDATYHSSRPRLPKHYLERVLGPGESDCFTILLAHSPCFFREYAGWGADLTLAGHFHGGTIRLPLLGGVMTPQYQFFYPWCGGCFHASGEFPGEFEAEQEHTMIVSRGLGTHSVNIRFNNKPQVVVVKILNPTIF
;
A
#
# COMPACT_ATOMS: atom_id res chain seq x y z
N MET A 1 8.38 -39.42 -34.52
CA MET A 1 8.41 -39.56 -33.06
C MET A 1 9.54 -38.76 -32.35
N LYS A 2 10.06 -37.67 -32.96
CA LYS A 2 11.14 -36.82 -32.34
C LYS A 2 10.64 -35.42 -31.88
N ILE A 3 9.34 -35.09 -32.02
CA ILE A 3 8.82 -33.75 -31.71
C ILE A 3 8.50 -33.62 -30.21
N ILE A 4 8.05 -34.68 -29.54
CA ILE A 4 7.64 -34.66 -28.14
C ILE A 4 8.80 -34.32 -27.17
N PRO A 5 10.03 -34.91 -27.30
CA PRO A 5 11.16 -34.54 -26.44
C PRO A 5 11.58 -33.08 -26.58
N GLY A 6 11.50 -32.50 -27.77
CA GLY A 6 11.83 -31.10 -28.04
C GLY A 6 10.82 -30.14 -27.40
N ILE A 7 9.53 -30.47 -27.43
CA ILE A 7 8.49 -29.67 -26.78
C ILE A 7 8.65 -29.73 -25.25
N LEU A 8 8.89 -30.90 -24.67
CA LEU A 8 9.11 -31.07 -23.24
C LEU A 8 10.38 -30.36 -22.74
N ALA A 9 11.45 -30.40 -23.52
CA ALA A 9 12.68 -29.65 -23.21
C ALA A 9 12.44 -28.13 -23.31
N GLY A 10 11.72 -27.67 -24.33
CA GLY A 10 11.38 -26.25 -24.50
C GLY A 10 10.48 -25.71 -23.39
N THR A 11 9.46 -26.46 -22.99
CA THR A 11 8.57 -26.06 -21.87
C THR A 11 9.31 -26.06 -20.53
N GLY A 12 10.21 -27.03 -20.30
CA GLY A 12 11.07 -27.05 -19.12
C GLY A 12 12.01 -25.87 -19.02
N LEU A 13 12.64 -25.50 -20.14
CA LEU A 13 13.55 -24.34 -20.21
C LEU A 13 12.79 -23.02 -19.99
N PHE A 14 11.61 -22.88 -20.60
CA PHE A 14 10.74 -21.70 -20.40
C PHE A 14 10.31 -21.58 -18.93
N GLY A 15 9.87 -22.68 -18.32
CA GLY A 15 9.46 -22.70 -16.90
C GLY A 15 10.60 -22.31 -15.96
N ALA A 16 11.81 -22.86 -16.20
CA ALA A 16 13.00 -22.51 -15.42
C ALA A 16 13.36 -21.02 -15.59
N SER A 17 13.35 -20.49 -16.81
CA SER A 17 13.63 -19.08 -17.08
C SER A 17 12.61 -18.15 -16.42
N PHE A 18 11.32 -18.53 -16.42
CA PHE A 18 10.26 -17.79 -15.75
C PHE A 18 10.49 -17.74 -14.23
N LEU A 19 10.84 -18.87 -13.62
CA LEU A 19 11.09 -18.94 -12.16
C LEU A 19 12.33 -18.14 -11.77
N LEU A 20 13.41 -18.23 -12.55
CA LEU A 20 14.63 -17.45 -12.34
C LEU A 20 14.34 -15.94 -12.46
N ARG A 21 13.57 -15.53 -13.47
CA ARG A 21 13.13 -14.14 -13.64
C ARG A 21 12.30 -13.67 -12.47
N SER A 22 11.35 -14.49 -12.01
CA SER A 22 10.51 -14.19 -10.85
C SER A 22 11.34 -14.04 -9.57
N GLN A 23 12.32 -14.93 -9.35
CA GLN A 23 13.22 -14.85 -8.20
C GLN A 23 14.03 -13.54 -8.25
N TYR A 24 14.63 -13.21 -9.39
CA TYR A 24 15.36 -11.97 -9.60
C TYR A 24 14.50 -10.75 -9.31
N GLU A 25 13.28 -10.69 -9.85
CA GLU A 25 12.40 -9.53 -9.66
C GLU A 25 11.97 -9.34 -8.22
N ARG A 26 11.75 -10.40 -7.46
CA ARG A 26 11.39 -10.32 -6.04
C ARG A 26 12.45 -9.63 -5.18
N ASP A 27 13.71 -9.63 -5.62
CA ASP A 27 14.82 -9.02 -4.89
C ASP A 27 15.23 -7.65 -5.46
N CYS A 28 14.60 -7.22 -6.56
CA CYS A 28 14.87 -5.95 -7.23
C CYS A 28 13.87 -4.88 -6.83
N LEU A 29 14.25 -4.01 -5.89
CA LEU A 29 13.45 -2.83 -5.56
C LEU A 29 13.36 -1.87 -6.76
N SER A 30 12.17 -1.34 -7.00
CA SER A 30 11.92 -0.19 -7.87
C SER A 30 11.43 0.99 -7.05
N THR A 31 11.86 2.18 -7.41
CA THR A 31 11.31 3.43 -6.85
C THR A 31 10.51 4.12 -7.94
N GLU A 32 9.29 4.53 -7.60
CA GLU A 32 8.39 5.23 -8.52
C GLU A 32 7.91 6.51 -7.84
N GLU A 33 8.00 7.63 -8.56
CA GLU A 33 7.66 8.94 -8.05
C GLU A 33 6.34 9.43 -8.67
N PHE A 34 5.45 9.94 -7.81
CA PHE A 34 4.19 10.56 -8.19
C PHE A 34 4.16 11.99 -7.67
N VAL A 35 3.77 12.93 -8.51
CA VAL A 35 3.67 14.35 -8.18
C VAL A 35 2.20 14.74 -8.17
N ILE A 36 1.72 15.16 -7.01
CA ILE A 36 0.36 15.68 -6.80
C ILE A 36 0.46 17.19 -6.61
N ARG A 37 -0.44 17.93 -7.22
CA ARG A 37 -0.50 19.38 -7.06
C ARG A 37 -1.80 19.78 -6.41
N SER A 38 -1.71 20.59 -5.34
CA SER A 38 -2.90 21.07 -4.65
C SER A 38 -2.69 22.49 -4.12
N ARG A 39 -3.70 23.35 -4.28
CA ARG A 39 -3.72 24.70 -3.70
C ARG A 39 -3.90 24.70 -2.18
N LYS A 40 -4.32 23.57 -1.59
CA LYS A 40 -4.40 23.38 -0.14
C LYS A 40 -3.01 23.38 0.52
N ILE A 41 -1.95 23.09 -0.25
CA ILE A 41 -0.57 23.03 0.26
C ILE A 41 0.01 24.44 0.39
N LYS A 42 0.52 24.73 1.57
CA LYS A 42 1.26 25.96 1.89
C LYS A 42 2.77 25.73 1.68
N GLY A 43 3.47 26.75 1.17
CA GLY A 43 4.90 26.64 0.92
C GLY A 43 5.26 25.70 -0.25
N ALA A 44 6.50 25.22 -0.28
CA ALA A 44 7.04 24.45 -1.42
C ALA A 44 6.47 23.03 -1.55
N GLY A 45 5.80 22.52 -0.53
CA GLY A 45 5.23 21.17 -0.50
C GLY A 45 6.00 20.20 0.38
N LYS A 46 5.60 18.92 0.30
CA LYS A 46 6.12 17.82 1.10
C LYS A 46 6.39 16.58 0.27
N THR A 47 7.38 15.81 0.70
CA THR A 47 7.72 14.52 0.11
C THR A 47 7.44 13.41 1.11
N PHE A 48 6.66 12.42 0.71
CA PHE A 48 6.39 11.22 1.50
C PHE A 48 6.94 9.98 0.80
N VAL A 49 7.41 9.02 1.58
CA VAL A 49 7.62 7.66 1.08
C VAL A 49 6.50 6.78 1.60
N PHE A 50 5.83 6.07 0.71
CA PHE A 50 4.79 5.12 1.05
C PHE A 50 5.29 3.68 0.83
N LEU A 51 5.20 2.86 1.87
CA LEU A 51 5.59 1.46 1.91
C LEU A 51 4.38 0.62 2.33
N SER A 52 4.14 -0.50 1.66
CA SER A 52 3.03 -1.40 1.96
C SER A 52 3.39 -2.84 1.64
N ASP A 53 2.69 -3.78 2.28
CA ASP A 53 2.76 -5.21 1.95
C ASP A 53 4.19 -5.77 2.01
N LEU A 54 4.89 -5.53 3.12
CA LEU A 54 6.24 -6.07 3.32
C LEU A 54 6.24 -7.60 3.43
N HIS A 55 5.23 -8.15 4.15
CA HIS A 55 5.05 -9.59 4.34
C HIS A 55 6.35 -10.31 4.73
N ASP A 56 7.02 -9.81 5.76
CA ASP A 56 8.27 -10.37 6.31
C ASP A 56 9.41 -10.45 5.29
N LYS A 57 9.30 -9.76 4.14
CA LYS A 57 10.37 -9.70 3.14
C LYS A 57 11.49 -8.79 3.63
N GLU A 58 12.73 -9.29 3.51
CA GLU A 58 13.92 -8.55 3.83
C GLU A 58 14.71 -8.22 2.56
N PHE A 59 15.09 -6.96 2.38
CA PHE A 59 15.87 -6.46 1.25
C PHE A 59 17.33 -6.20 1.67
N GLY A 60 18.13 -7.27 1.68
CA GLY A 60 19.47 -7.29 2.28
C GLY A 60 19.38 -7.33 3.81
N ALA A 61 20.47 -7.65 4.49
CA ALA A 61 20.48 -7.78 5.95
C ALA A 61 19.94 -6.51 6.62
N GLY A 62 18.95 -6.66 7.52
CA GLY A 62 18.29 -5.53 8.20
C GLY A 62 17.62 -4.54 7.25
N ASN A 63 17.15 -4.98 6.11
CA ASN A 63 16.48 -4.13 5.11
C ASN A 63 17.36 -2.99 4.55
N GLN A 64 18.69 -3.11 4.56
CA GLN A 64 19.62 -2.04 4.17
C GLN A 64 19.34 -1.46 2.78
N LYS A 65 18.94 -2.31 1.80
CA LYS A 65 18.64 -1.86 0.43
C LYS A 65 17.37 -1.01 0.40
N LEU A 66 16.36 -1.39 1.18
CA LEU A 66 15.10 -0.64 1.30
C LEU A 66 15.34 0.71 2.00
N LEU A 67 16.04 0.72 3.13
CA LEU A 67 16.40 1.95 3.85
C LEU A 67 17.23 2.90 2.96
N ALA A 68 18.16 2.37 2.16
CA ALA A 68 18.92 3.18 1.20
C ALA A 68 18.02 3.78 0.11
N ALA A 69 16.97 3.09 -0.31
CA ALA A 69 15.99 3.64 -1.26
C ALA A 69 15.17 4.78 -0.62
N VAL A 70 14.72 4.61 0.62
CA VAL A 70 14.01 5.64 1.38
C VAL A 70 14.90 6.88 1.58
N ARG A 71 16.16 6.72 2.01
CA ARG A 71 17.11 7.84 2.19
C ARG A 71 17.33 8.63 0.90
N ARG A 72 17.39 7.95 -0.26
CA ARG A 72 17.54 8.65 -1.56
C ARG A 72 16.35 9.53 -1.91
N ALA A 73 15.15 9.15 -1.48
CA ALA A 73 13.95 9.95 -1.68
C ALA A 73 13.89 11.20 -0.81
N LYS A 74 14.68 11.26 0.30
CA LYS A 74 14.72 12.37 1.27
C LYS A 74 13.32 12.78 1.74
N PRO A 75 12.51 11.86 2.30
CA PRO A 75 11.14 12.17 2.65
C PRO A 75 11.06 13.05 3.90
N ASP A 76 9.99 13.84 4.00
CA ASP A 76 9.59 14.54 5.21
C ASP A 76 8.96 13.56 6.23
N ALA A 77 8.33 12.47 5.75
CA ALA A 77 7.79 11.40 6.59
C ALA A 77 7.64 10.09 5.77
N VAL A 78 7.50 8.97 6.50
CA VAL A 78 7.20 7.64 5.92
C VAL A 78 5.80 7.22 6.30
N LEU A 79 5.03 6.80 5.29
CA LEU A 79 3.66 6.32 5.41
C LEU A 79 3.64 4.80 5.18
N ILE A 80 3.01 4.06 6.08
CA ILE A 80 2.92 2.59 6.04
C ILE A 80 1.48 2.19 5.77
N GLY A 81 1.26 1.46 4.67
CA GLY A 81 -0.06 1.05 4.21
C GLY A 81 -0.57 -0.29 4.75
N GLY A 82 0.11 -0.86 5.75
CA GLY A 82 -0.26 -2.14 6.35
C GLY A 82 0.37 -3.37 5.69
N ASP A 83 0.01 -4.54 6.19
CA ASP A 83 0.52 -5.86 5.79
C ASP A 83 2.05 -5.95 5.90
N MET A 84 2.57 -5.46 7.03
CA MET A 84 4.02 -5.49 7.28
C MET A 84 4.53 -6.90 7.65
N MET A 85 3.68 -7.75 8.23
CA MET A 85 3.95 -9.16 8.54
C MET A 85 2.92 -10.09 7.90
N VAL A 86 3.19 -11.40 7.93
CA VAL A 86 2.25 -12.42 7.47
C VAL A 86 1.54 -13.05 8.66
N ALA A 87 0.26 -12.74 8.87
CA ALA A 87 -0.60 -13.42 9.84
C ALA A 87 -1.28 -14.64 9.19
N LYS A 88 -0.48 -15.69 8.91
CA LYS A 88 -0.94 -16.96 8.37
C LYS A 88 -0.16 -18.11 9.04
N GLY A 89 -0.82 -18.89 9.87
CA GLY A 89 -0.11 -19.87 10.71
C GLY A 89 0.52 -19.19 11.93
N LYS A 90 1.82 -19.29 12.09
CA LYS A 90 2.59 -18.56 13.10
C LYS A 90 3.01 -17.21 12.50
N ALA A 91 2.67 -16.13 13.15
CA ALA A 91 3.15 -14.80 12.77
C ALA A 91 4.46 -14.46 13.50
N ASP A 92 5.36 -13.77 12.83
CA ASP A 92 6.63 -13.26 13.35
C ASP A 92 6.70 -11.75 13.12
N LEU A 93 7.09 -11.00 14.13
CA LEU A 93 7.18 -9.54 14.06
C LEU A 93 8.62 -9.03 13.83
N THR A 94 9.60 -9.93 13.81
CA THR A 94 11.03 -9.58 13.85
C THR A 94 11.42 -8.69 12.67
N VAL A 95 11.08 -9.08 11.45
CA VAL A 95 11.46 -8.31 10.24
C VAL A 95 10.70 -6.99 10.17
N SER A 96 9.39 -7.03 10.44
CA SER A 96 8.54 -5.84 10.39
C SER A 96 8.95 -4.80 11.44
N LEU A 97 9.12 -5.22 12.71
CA LEU A 97 9.54 -4.32 13.78
C LEU A 97 10.96 -3.79 13.56
N GLY A 98 11.89 -4.63 13.10
CA GLY A 98 13.25 -4.20 12.79
C GLY A 98 13.31 -3.11 11.71
N LEU A 99 12.49 -3.23 10.67
CA LEU A 99 12.37 -2.18 9.64
C LEU A 99 11.74 -0.91 10.21
N LEU A 100 10.63 -1.04 10.94
CA LEU A 100 9.90 0.11 11.49
C LEU A 100 10.74 0.86 12.52
N GLU A 101 11.50 0.18 13.35
CA GLU A 101 12.46 0.78 14.25
C GLU A 101 13.55 1.56 13.50
N ALA A 102 14.11 0.99 12.44
CA ALA A 102 15.12 1.67 11.63
C ALA A 102 14.57 2.93 10.95
N LEU A 103 13.32 2.88 10.45
CA LEU A 103 12.66 4.03 9.84
C LEU A 103 12.35 5.12 10.86
N SER A 104 11.84 4.77 12.04
CA SER A 104 11.45 5.74 13.09
C SER A 104 12.64 6.51 13.69
N LYS A 105 13.85 5.96 13.58
CA LYS A 105 15.07 6.66 13.99
C LYS A 105 15.46 7.83 13.07
N GLU A 106 14.95 7.84 11.84
CA GLU A 106 15.34 8.84 10.82
C GLU A 106 14.18 9.75 10.42
N TRP A 107 12.92 9.27 10.49
CA TRP A 107 11.75 10.03 10.03
C TRP A 107 10.54 9.84 10.95
N PRO A 108 9.61 10.80 10.97
CA PRO A 108 8.25 10.55 11.43
C PRO A 108 7.62 9.41 10.62
N VAL A 109 6.99 8.45 11.31
CA VAL A 109 6.35 7.29 10.67
C VAL A 109 4.88 7.23 11.07
N TYR A 110 4.00 7.08 10.08
CA TYR A 110 2.56 6.95 10.24
C TYR A 110 2.12 5.62 9.65
N CYS A 111 1.41 4.81 10.43
CA CYS A 111 1.02 3.46 10.04
C CYS A 111 -0.50 3.30 10.01
N GLY A 112 -1.05 2.81 8.88
CA GLY A 112 -2.35 2.17 8.80
C GLY A 112 -2.23 0.66 8.97
N ASN A 113 -3.35 -0.01 9.27
CA ASN A 113 -3.42 -1.48 9.29
C ASN A 113 -3.76 -2.03 7.91
N GLY A 114 -3.18 -3.20 7.59
CA GLY A 114 -3.66 -4.08 6.53
C GLY A 114 -4.54 -5.21 7.07
N ASN A 115 -4.89 -6.15 6.20
CA ASN A 115 -5.72 -7.29 6.61
C ASN A 115 -4.96 -8.29 7.50
N HIS A 116 -3.65 -8.31 7.47
CA HIS A 116 -2.85 -9.18 8.36
C HIS A 116 -2.82 -8.64 9.78
N GLU A 117 -2.63 -7.36 10.00
CA GLU A 117 -2.76 -6.70 11.30
C GLU A 117 -4.18 -6.86 11.87
N ALA A 118 -5.20 -6.59 11.04
CA ALA A 118 -6.60 -6.76 11.42
C ALA A 118 -6.92 -8.21 11.81
N ARG A 119 -6.34 -9.19 11.11
CA ARG A 119 -6.50 -10.61 11.43
C ARG A 119 -5.89 -10.97 12.78
N MET A 120 -4.68 -10.51 13.09
CA MET A 120 -4.07 -10.77 14.40
C MET A 120 -4.92 -10.21 15.54
N ARG A 121 -5.54 -9.03 15.32
CA ARG A 121 -6.46 -8.41 16.30
C ARG A 121 -7.72 -9.25 16.50
N ARG A 122 -8.34 -9.73 15.41
CA ARG A 122 -9.60 -10.47 15.43
C ARG A 122 -9.43 -11.92 15.92
N GLU A 123 -8.38 -12.60 15.48
CA GLU A 123 -8.11 -13.99 15.79
C GLU A 123 -7.21 -14.11 17.03
N ALA A 124 -7.55 -13.39 18.11
CA ALA A 124 -6.75 -13.38 19.35
C ALA A 124 -6.62 -14.79 19.98
N ASP A 125 -7.58 -15.68 19.77
CA ASP A 125 -7.48 -17.09 20.18
C ASP A 125 -6.30 -17.80 19.52
N ARG A 126 -5.92 -17.39 18.31
CA ARG A 126 -4.82 -17.96 17.54
C ARG A 126 -3.50 -17.22 17.76
N TYR A 127 -3.55 -15.90 17.80
CA TYR A 127 -2.36 -15.03 17.84
C TYR A 127 -2.07 -14.47 19.23
N GLY A 128 -2.90 -14.79 20.24
CA GLY A 128 -2.68 -14.35 21.61
C GLY A 128 -2.63 -12.82 21.74
N THR A 129 -1.54 -12.36 22.32
CA THR A 129 -1.26 -10.92 22.56
C THR A 129 -0.51 -10.24 21.43
N LEU A 130 -0.18 -10.94 20.35
CA LEU A 130 0.76 -10.49 19.32
C LEU A 130 0.40 -9.14 18.69
N TYR A 131 -0.89 -8.88 18.41
CA TYR A 131 -1.32 -7.55 17.92
C TYR A 131 -1.11 -6.45 18.96
N ARG A 132 -1.33 -6.73 20.24
CA ARG A 132 -1.09 -5.76 21.31
C ARG A 132 0.40 -5.49 21.50
N GLU A 133 1.23 -6.52 21.39
CA GLU A 133 2.69 -6.42 21.43
C GLU A 133 3.22 -5.58 20.26
N TYR A 134 2.72 -5.84 19.04
CA TYR A 134 3.02 -5.03 17.87
C TYR A 134 2.66 -3.55 18.09
N ARG A 135 1.44 -3.26 18.52
CA ARG A 135 0.98 -1.90 18.80
C ARG A 135 1.77 -1.20 19.92
N HIS A 136 2.17 -1.97 20.93
CA HIS A 136 3.02 -1.46 22.01
C HIS A 136 4.40 -1.10 21.50
N ALA A 137 5.05 -1.99 20.75
CA ALA A 137 6.36 -1.73 20.17
C ALA A 137 6.36 -0.49 19.26
N LEU A 138 5.34 -0.33 18.39
CA LEU A 138 5.22 0.87 17.56
C LEU A 138 5.11 2.16 18.38
N ARG A 139 4.38 2.13 19.48
CA ARG A 139 4.23 3.29 20.38
C ARG A 139 5.56 3.63 21.05
N GLU A 140 6.31 2.63 21.53
CA GLU A 140 7.64 2.83 22.13
C GLU A 140 8.64 3.41 21.12
N MET A 141 8.48 3.10 19.82
CA MET A 141 9.28 3.66 18.74
C MET A 141 8.83 5.08 18.33
N GLY A 142 7.76 5.63 18.94
CA GLY A 142 7.19 6.92 18.56
C GLY A 142 6.44 6.91 17.24
N ILE A 143 6.05 5.72 16.72
CA ILE A 143 5.31 5.57 15.48
C ILE A 143 3.82 5.85 15.71
N CYS A 144 3.24 6.73 14.89
CA CYS A 144 1.83 7.06 14.96
C CYS A 144 1.00 6.00 14.23
N CYS A 145 0.22 5.22 14.97
CA CYS A 145 -0.66 4.19 14.43
C CYS A 145 -2.08 4.73 14.27
N LEU A 146 -2.51 4.87 13.04
CA LEU A 146 -3.81 5.39 12.66
C LEU A 146 -4.78 4.23 12.39
N CYS A 147 -5.68 3.98 13.32
CA CYS A 147 -6.74 2.97 13.21
C CYS A 147 -8.06 3.68 13.43
N ASP A 148 -8.75 4.03 12.35
CA ASP A 148 -9.93 4.90 12.34
C ASP A 148 -9.66 6.24 13.06
N GLN A 149 -8.52 6.82 12.78
CA GLN A 149 -8.01 8.04 13.42
C GLN A 149 -7.28 8.92 12.42
N SER A 150 -7.13 10.19 12.74
CA SER A 150 -6.32 11.15 12.00
C SER A 150 -5.26 11.82 12.84
N VAL A 151 -4.33 12.47 12.17
CA VAL A 151 -3.29 13.31 12.75
C VAL A 151 -2.89 14.40 11.76
N SER A 152 -2.67 15.61 12.26
CA SER A 152 -2.16 16.71 11.45
C SER A 152 -0.66 16.54 11.18
N PHE A 153 -0.24 16.81 9.95
CA PHE A 153 1.15 16.90 9.53
C PHE A 153 1.45 18.32 9.02
N GLY A 154 2.09 19.12 9.87
CA GLY A 154 2.23 20.55 9.64
C GLY A 154 0.89 21.29 9.81
N GLU A 155 0.68 22.34 9.01
CA GLU A 155 -0.49 23.21 9.11
C GLU A 155 -1.52 22.96 7.98
N ASP A 156 -1.19 22.11 7.00
CA ASP A 156 -1.90 22.02 5.74
C ASP A 156 -2.18 20.60 5.26
N ILE A 157 -1.72 19.59 6.00
CA ILE A 157 -1.97 18.19 5.67
C ILE A 157 -2.59 17.47 6.86
N GLU A 158 -3.59 16.64 6.59
CA GLU A 158 -4.18 15.71 7.55
C GLU A 158 -4.05 14.28 7.04
N ILE A 159 -3.50 13.40 7.88
CA ILE A 159 -3.28 12.00 7.54
C ILE A 159 -4.29 11.16 8.31
N TYR A 160 -5.12 10.41 7.59
CA TYR A 160 -6.11 9.49 8.12
C TYR A 160 -5.67 8.04 7.91
N GLY A 161 -5.98 7.16 8.85
CA GLY A 161 -5.88 5.72 8.68
C GLY A 161 -7.23 5.07 8.86
N LEU A 162 -7.66 4.29 7.87
CA LEU A 162 -8.95 3.60 7.84
C LEU A 162 -8.77 2.09 8.04
N ASP A 163 -9.38 1.55 9.09
CA ASP A 163 -9.51 0.11 9.30
C ASP A 163 -10.75 -0.42 8.56
N LEU A 164 -10.52 -1.17 7.50
CA LEU A 164 -11.62 -1.75 6.71
C LEU A 164 -12.22 -2.97 7.40
N PRO A 165 -13.55 -3.18 7.29
CA PRO A 165 -14.19 -4.39 7.79
C PRO A 165 -13.60 -5.65 7.15
N ASP A 166 -13.31 -6.67 7.96
CA ASP A 166 -12.66 -7.91 7.51
C ASP A 166 -13.40 -8.61 6.36
N ALA A 167 -14.73 -8.58 6.36
CA ALA A 167 -15.56 -9.14 5.30
C ALA A 167 -15.22 -8.58 3.90
N THR A 168 -14.67 -7.36 3.83
CA THR A 168 -14.29 -6.73 2.56
C THR A 168 -13.08 -7.40 1.90
N TYR A 169 -12.23 -8.06 2.68
CA TYR A 169 -11.05 -8.77 2.17
C TYR A 169 -11.34 -10.19 1.68
N HIS A 170 -12.51 -10.73 2.03
CA HIS A 170 -12.90 -12.11 1.68
C HIS A 170 -13.91 -12.19 0.54
N SER A 171 -14.46 -11.06 0.12
CA SER A 171 -15.45 -10.99 -0.95
C SER A 171 -14.80 -10.69 -2.31
N SER A 172 -15.26 -11.36 -3.36
CA SER A 172 -14.92 -11.00 -4.74
C SER A 172 -15.63 -9.72 -5.22
N ARG A 173 -16.68 -9.29 -4.51
CA ARG A 173 -17.41 -8.05 -4.75
C ARG A 173 -17.63 -7.32 -3.43
N PRO A 174 -16.55 -6.79 -2.83
CA PRO A 174 -16.63 -6.13 -1.53
C PRO A 174 -17.49 -4.87 -1.62
N ARG A 175 -18.19 -4.57 -0.52
CA ARG A 175 -18.99 -3.34 -0.38
C ARG A 175 -18.78 -2.77 1.01
N LEU A 176 -18.69 -1.46 1.10
CA LEU A 176 -18.77 -0.76 2.38
C LEU A 176 -20.23 -0.42 2.71
N PRO A 177 -20.62 -0.42 3.98
CA PRO A 177 -21.88 0.17 4.41
C PRO A 177 -21.95 1.65 3.99
N LYS A 178 -23.16 2.15 3.71
CA LYS A 178 -23.36 3.57 3.41
C LYS A 178 -22.80 4.44 4.55
N HIS A 179 -22.16 5.54 4.18
CA HIS A 179 -21.54 6.49 5.11
C HIS A 179 -20.58 5.81 6.12
N TYR A 180 -19.85 4.78 5.65
CA TYR A 180 -18.91 4.07 6.52
C TYR A 180 -17.77 4.98 6.97
N LEU A 181 -17.16 5.74 6.04
CA LEU A 181 -16.05 6.62 6.36
C LEU A 181 -16.47 7.75 7.30
N GLU A 182 -17.62 8.38 7.05
CA GLU A 182 -18.13 9.47 7.89
C GLU A 182 -18.41 8.99 9.32
N ARG A 183 -18.85 7.73 9.49
CA ARG A 183 -19.11 7.17 10.82
C ARG A 183 -17.84 6.89 11.61
N VAL A 184 -16.76 6.48 10.95
CA VAL A 184 -15.53 6.04 11.63
C VAL A 184 -14.47 7.12 11.67
N LEU A 185 -14.43 8.00 10.67
CA LEU A 185 -13.42 9.07 10.56
C LEU A 185 -14.00 10.48 10.78
N GLY A 186 -15.33 10.61 10.81
CA GLY A 186 -16.00 11.92 10.78
C GLY A 186 -16.11 12.49 9.36
N PRO A 187 -16.48 13.76 9.19
CA PRO A 187 -16.60 14.41 7.90
C PRO A 187 -15.22 14.48 7.22
N GLY A 188 -15.20 14.24 5.91
CA GLY A 188 -13.96 14.25 5.11
C GLY A 188 -13.62 15.61 4.50
N GLU A 189 -14.57 16.54 4.47
CA GLU A 189 -14.33 17.90 3.99
C GLU A 189 -13.37 18.65 4.92
N SER A 190 -12.25 19.14 4.39
CA SER A 190 -11.23 19.84 5.15
C SER A 190 -10.54 20.91 4.28
N ASP A 191 -10.17 22.02 4.89
CA ASP A 191 -9.29 23.03 4.27
C ASP A 191 -7.85 22.51 4.11
N CYS A 192 -7.49 21.44 4.87
CA CYS A 192 -6.21 20.76 4.74
C CYS A 192 -6.23 19.73 3.61
N PHE A 193 -5.06 19.43 3.05
CA PHE A 193 -4.88 18.35 2.11
C PHE A 193 -5.01 17.01 2.84
N THR A 194 -5.98 16.20 2.45
CA THR A 194 -6.32 14.95 3.13
C THR A 194 -5.62 13.76 2.48
N ILE A 195 -4.75 13.09 3.24
CA ILE A 195 -4.15 11.80 2.88
C ILE A 195 -4.88 10.69 3.62
N LEU A 196 -5.44 9.73 2.88
CA LEU A 196 -6.10 8.56 3.44
C LEU A 196 -5.23 7.30 3.23
N LEU A 197 -4.79 6.68 4.32
CA LEU A 197 -4.19 5.35 4.32
C LEU A 197 -5.32 4.33 4.40
N ALA A 198 -5.65 3.70 3.27
CA ALA A 198 -6.69 2.67 3.18
C ALA A 198 -6.14 1.47 2.42
N HIS A 199 -5.94 0.35 3.12
CA HIS A 199 -5.17 -0.79 2.60
C HIS A 199 -5.74 -1.35 1.29
N SER A 200 -7.08 -1.49 1.14
CA SER A 200 -7.69 -2.02 -0.08
C SER A 200 -8.07 -0.93 -1.08
N PRO A 201 -7.69 -1.03 -2.36
CA PRO A 201 -8.07 -0.05 -3.39
C PRO A 201 -9.51 -0.23 -3.90
N CYS A 202 -10.25 -1.24 -3.43
CA CYS A 202 -11.59 -1.57 -3.95
C CYS A 202 -12.63 -0.46 -3.78
N PHE A 203 -12.41 0.47 -2.88
CA PHE A 203 -13.41 1.47 -2.47
C PHE A 203 -13.00 2.89 -2.87
N PHE A 204 -12.30 3.04 -3.98
CA PHE A 204 -11.81 4.34 -4.42
C PHE A 204 -12.92 5.38 -4.56
N ARG A 205 -14.12 4.97 -5.01
CA ARG A 205 -15.27 5.86 -5.14
C ARG A 205 -15.74 6.38 -3.78
N GLU A 206 -15.81 5.48 -2.80
CA GLU A 206 -16.19 5.81 -1.43
C GLU A 206 -15.15 6.72 -0.76
N TYR A 207 -13.87 6.49 -1.02
CA TYR A 207 -12.78 7.34 -0.51
C TYR A 207 -12.82 8.74 -1.11
N ALA A 208 -12.97 8.83 -2.42
CA ALA A 208 -13.12 10.10 -3.13
C ALA A 208 -14.40 10.82 -2.69
N GLY A 209 -15.54 10.12 -2.62
CA GLY A 209 -16.81 10.68 -2.18
C GLY A 209 -16.83 11.14 -0.72
N TRP A 210 -15.96 10.57 0.12
CA TRP A 210 -15.77 11.05 1.49
C TRP A 210 -14.95 12.36 1.53
N GLY A 211 -14.08 12.61 0.55
CA GLY A 211 -13.28 13.83 0.46
C GLY A 211 -11.76 13.63 0.58
N ALA A 212 -11.25 12.40 0.41
CA ALA A 212 -9.81 12.16 0.36
C ALA A 212 -9.19 12.82 -0.87
N ASP A 213 -8.28 13.78 -0.72
CA ASP A 213 -7.52 14.34 -1.83
C ASP A 213 -6.56 13.30 -2.41
N LEU A 214 -5.93 12.51 -1.54
CA LEU A 214 -5.04 11.42 -1.90
C LEU A 214 -5.33 10.17 -1.07
N THR A 215 -5.60 9.06 -1.73
CA THR A 215 -5.65 7.73 -1.09
C THR A 215 -4.40 6.94 -1.42
N LEU A 216 -3.79 6.32 -0.41
CA LEU A 216 -2.65 5.41 -0.55
C LEU A 216 -3.09 4.00 -0.16
N ALA A 217 -3.00 3.08 -1.12
CA ALA A 217 -3.46 1.71 -0.97
C ALA A 217 -2.40 0.68 -1.39
N GLY A 218 -2.54 -0.54 -0.87
CA GLY A 218 -1.70 -1.70 -1.20
C GLY A 218 -2.55 -2.90 -1.60
N HIS A 219 -2.36 -4.03 -0.87
CA HIS A 219 -3.16 -5.25 -0.89
C HIS A 219 -3.10 -6.08 -2.18
N PHE A 220 -3.05 -5.48 -3.36
CA PHE A 220 -3.15 -6.20 -4.65
C PHE A 220 -1.80 -6.63 -5.23
N HIS A 221 -0.70 -6.26 -4.61
CA HIS A 221 0.66 -6.64 -5.01
C HIS A 221 0.93 -6.45 -6.51
N GLY A 222 0.33 -5.46 -7.13
CA GLY A 222 0.43 -5.23 -8.57
C GLY A 222 -0.23 -6.31 -9.43
N GLY A 223 -1.02 -7.22 -8.84
CA GLY A 223 -1.67 -8.32 -9.54
C GLY A 223 -0.73 -9.49 -9.86
N THR A 224 0.28 -9.76 -9.03
CA THR A 224 1.24 -10.88 -9.09
C THR A 224 2.10 -10.87 -10.36
N ILE A 225 1.50 -11.01 -11.53
CA ILE A 225 2.08 -10.92 -12.87
C ILE A 225 1.52 -9.68 -13.55
N ARG A 226 2.35 -8.89 -14.20
CA ARG A 226 1.91 -7.75 -14.98
C ARG A 226 2.19 -7.96 -16.47
N LEU A 227 1.17 -7.74 -17.28
CA LEU A 227 1.29 -7.77 -18.73
C LEU A 227 1.33 -6.34 -19.27
N PRO A 228 2.18 -6.06 -20.27
CA PRO A 228 2.17 -4.77 -20.94
C PRO A 228 0.76 -4.43 -21.42
N LEU A 229 0.33 -3.19 -21.25
CA LEU A 229 -0.99 -2.64 -21.61
C LEU A 229 -2.18 -3.21 -20.83
N LEU A 230 -2.13 -4.45 -20.33
CA LEU A 230 -3.24 -5.10 -19.63
C LEU A 230 -3.14 -4.94 -18.09
N GLY A 231 -1.98 -4.55 -17.57
CA GLY A 231 -1.78 -4.38 -16.14
C GLY A 231 -1.66 -5.69 -15.37
N GLY A 232 -2.17 -5.72 -14.11
CA GLY A 232 -2.09 -6.88 -13.23
C GLY A 232 -3.03 -8.00 -13.63
N VAL A 233 -2.52 -9.23 -13.62
CA VAL A 233 -3.30 -10.40 -14.10
C VAL A 233 -4.32 -10.86 -13.07
N MET A 234 -3.95 -10.92 -11.78
CA MET A 234 -4.81 -11.52 -10.75
C MET A 234 -4.59 -10.88 -9.38
N THR A 235 -5.69 -10.47 -8.73
CA THR A 235 -5.68 -9.98 -7.33
C THR A 235 -5.62 -11.13 -6.32
N PRO A 236 -5.34 -10.88 -5.03
CA PRO A 236 -5.44 -11.87 -3.98
C PRO A 236 -6.84 -12.50 -3.83
N GLN A 237 -7.90 -11.80 -4.24
CA GLN A 237 -9.28 -12.31 -4.27
C GLN A 237 -9.62 -13.04 -5.58
N TYR A 238 -8.63 -13.44 -6.40
CA TYR A 238 -8.79 -14.14 -7.68
C TYR A 238 -9.59 -13.37 -8.73
N GLN A 239 -9.58 -12.02 -8.67
CA GLN A 239 -10.15 -11.18 -9.71
C GLN A 239 -9.12 -11.00 -10.83
N PHE A 240 -9.50 -11.30 -12.06
CA PHE A 240 -8.61 -11.17 -13.21
C PHE A 240 -8.72 -9.77 -13.83
N PHE A 241 -7.56 -9.20 -14.19
CA PHE A 241 -7.46 -7.90 -14.86
C PHE A 241 -8.20 -6.78 -14.14
N TYR A 242 -8.13 -6.78 -12.80
CA TYR A 242 -8.73 -5.73 -12.00
C TYR A 242 -8.02 -4.40 -12.28
N PRO A 243 -8.75 -3.32 -12.58
CA PRO A 243 -8.15 -2.10 -13.12
C PRO A 243 -7.17 -1.43 -12.14
N TRP A 244 -7.43 -1.49 -10.84
CA TRP A 244 -6.66 -0.78 -9.82
C TRP A 244 -5.62 -1.68 -9.12
N CYS A 245 -4.87 -2.47 -9.87
CA CYS A 245 -3.87 -3.37 -9.29
C CYS A 245 -2.54 -2.69 -8.93
N GLY A 246 -2.27 -1.49 -9.41
CA GLY A 246 -1.03 -0.76 -9.11
C GLY A 246 -0.80 0.37 -10.09
N GLY A 247 -0.47 1.55 -9.59
CA GLY A 247 -0.30 2.79 -10.34
C GLY A 247 -1.05 3.95 -9.71
N CYS A 248 -1.25 5.03 -10.48
CA CYS A 248 -1.96 6.23 -10.09
C CYS A 248 -3.28 6.32 -10.84
N PHE A 249 -4.36 6.62 -10.14
CA PHE A 249 -5.72 6.68 -10.65
C PHE A 249 -6.38 7.96 -10.18
N HIS A 250 -7.18 8.58 -11.04
CA HIS A 250 -7.87 9.83 -10.77
C HIS A 250 -9.38 9.62 -10.86
N ALA A 251 -10.11 10.16 -9.90
CA ALA A 251 -11.54 10.30 -9.97
C ALA A 251 -11.82 11.72 -10.46
N SER A 252 -11.91 11.91 -11.78
CA SER A 252 -12.44 13.10 -12.41
C SER A 252 -13.88 12.83 -12.82
N GLY A 253 -14.83 13.68 -12.50
CA GLY A 253 -16.22 13.86 -12.97
C GLY A 253 -17.00 12.78 -13.75
N GLU A 254 -16.39 11.69 -14.13
CA GLU A 254 -17.01 10.57 -14.85
C GLU A 254 -17.77 9.59 -13.96
N PHE A 255 -17.71 9.77 -12.64
CA PHE A 255 -18.53 8.99 -11.73
C PHE A 255 -19.91 9.63 -11.60
N PRO A 256 -20.98 8.94 -11.98
CA PRO A 256 -22.32 9.55 -11.96
C PRO A 256 -22.70 9.90 -10.53
N GLY A 257 -22.77 11.19 -10.26
CA GLY A 257 -23.70 11.74 -9.28
C GLY A 257 -23.22 12.62 -8.16
N GLU A 258 -21.94 12.75 -7.81
CA GLU A 258 -21.65 13.41 -6.52
C GLU A 258 -20.30 14.19 -6.44
N PHE A 259 -19.60 14.45 -7.53
CA PHE A 259 -18.33 15.22 -7.44
C PHE A 259 -18.49 16.59 -8.10
N GLU A 260 -18.11 17.64 -7.39
CA GLU A 260 -17.89 18.94 -8.02
C GLU A 260 -16.70 18.81 -8.98
N ALA A 261 -16.86 19.30 -10.22
CA ALA A 261 -15.94 19.09 -11.32
C ALA A 261 -14.52 19.69 -11.14
N GLU A 262 -14.23 20.31 -10.00
CA GLU A 262 -12.96 20.98 -9.70
C GLU A 262 -12.06 20.25 -8.69
N GLN A 263 -12.54 19.19 -8.02
CA GLN A 263 -11.72 18.42 -7.07
C GLN A 263 -11.22 17.13 -7.71
N GLU A 264 -9.92 17.05 -7.92
CA GLU A 264 -9.26 15.87 -8.44
C GLU A 264 -8.85 14.96 -7.28
N HIS A 265 -9.60 13.86 -7.07
CA HIS A 265 -9.23 12.85 -6.09
C HIS A 265 -8.27 11.84 -6.71
N THR A 266 -7.17 11.60 -6.05
CA THR A 266 -6.13 10.68 -6.55
C THR A 266 -6.02 9.45 -5.66
N MET A 267 -5.87 8.28 -6.26
CA MET A 267 -5.48 7.06 -5.55
C MET A 267 -4.18 6.51 -6.13
N ILE A 268 -3.19 6.27 -5.27
CA ILE A 268 -1.96 5.56 -5.62
C ILE A 268 -2.04 4.18 -5.00
N VAL A 269 -1.93 3.14 -5.83
CA VAL A 269 -1.90 1.74 -5.41
C VAL A 269 -0.50 1.20 -5.56
N SER A 270 0.12 0.85 -4.44
CA SER A 270 1.45 0.24 -4.39
C SER A 270 1.42 -1.19 -4.94
N ARG A 271 2.49 -1.58 -5.64
CA ARG A 271 2.73 -2.98 -5.99
C ARG A 271 3.24 -3.82 -4.80
N GLY A 272 3.34 -3.21 -3.62
CA GLY A 272 3.83 -3.86 -2.41
C GLY A 272 5.31 -4.25 -2.47
N LEU A 273 5.87 -4.57 -1.33
CA LEU A 273 7.27 -4.96 -1.17
C LEU A 273 7.45 -6.48 -1.21
N GLY A 274 6.65 -7.22 -0.46
CA GLY A 274 6.72 -8.68 -0.36
C GLY A 274 5.64 -9.42 -1.15
N THR A 275 5.59 -10.72 -0.92
CA THR A 275 4.57 -11.66 -1.43
C THR A 275 4.23 -12.63 -0.32
N HIS A 276 2.98 -13.15 -0.27
CA HIS A 276 2.66 -14.14 0.77
C HIS A 276 1.99 -15.42 0.27
N SER A 277 0.99 -15.34 -0.58
CA SER A 277 0.23 -16.52 -1.03
C SER A 277 0.81 -17.16 -2.27
N VAL A 278 1.10 -16.35 -3.28
CA VAL A 278 1.74 -16.74 -4.53
C VAL A 278 3.09 -16.04 -4.62
N ASN A 279 4.16 -16.79 -4.41
CA ASN A 279 5.50 -16.24 -4.34
C ASN A 279 6.11 -16.02 -5.74
N ILE A 280 5.38 -15.33 -6.60
CA ILE A 280 5.74 -15.00 -7.99
C ILE A 280 5.62 -13.49 -8.20
N ARG A 281 6.62 -12.93 -8.86
CA ARG A 281 6.57 -11.60 -9.45
C ARG A 281 7.13 -11.66 -10.86
N PHE A 282 6.37 -11.21 -11.85
CA PHE A 282 6.81 -11.16 -13.22
C PHE A 282 6.41 -9.83 -13.86
N ASN A 283 7.36 -9.07 -14.35
CA ASN A 283 7.23 -7.65 -14.73
C ASN A 283 6.61 -6.80 -13.60
N ASN A 284 6.87 -7.16 -12.36
CA ASN A 284 6.18 -6.66 -11.18
C ASN A 284 7.14 -6.55 -9.98
N LYS A 285 8.16 -5.72 -10.10
CA LYS A 285 9.16 -5.52 -9.04
C LYS A 285 8.53 -4.93 -7.78
N PRO A 286 9.03 -5.30 -6.57
CA PRO A 286 8.72 -4.61 -5.32
C PRO A 286 8.90 -3.10 -5.44
N GLN A 287 8.00 -2.33 -4.84
CA GLN A 287 7.91 -0.89 -5.10
C GLN A 287 8.07 -0.07 -3.83
N VAL A 288 8.95 0.91 -3.90
CA VAL A 288 8.98 2.07 -3.00
C VAL A 288 8.26 3.20 -3.74
N VAL A 289 7.18 3.68 -3.17
CA VAL A 289 6.39 4.79 -3.73
C VAL A 289 6.88 6.09 -3.10
N VAL A 290 7.25 7.06 -3.94
CA VAL A 290 7.58 8.42 -3.51
C VAL A 290 6.45 9.35 -3.95
N VAL A 291 5.87 10.08 -3.02
CA VAL A 291 4.78 11.03 -3.29
C VAL A 291 5.27 12.43 -2.97
N LYS A 292 5.27 13.30 -3.98
CA LYS A 292 5.52 14.73 -3.80
C LYS A 292 4.21 15.48 -3.91
N ILE A 293 3.84 16.19 -2.86
CA ILE A 293 2.65 17.02 -2.83
C ILE A 293 3.12 18.46 -2.86
N LEU A 294 2.82 19.17 -3.95
CA LEU A 294 3.37 20.48 -4.25
C LEU A 294 2.28 21.53 -4.38
N ASN A 295 2.62 22.77 -4.02
CA ASN A 295 1.77 23.92 -4.34
C ASN A 295 1.98 24.33 -5.80
N PRO A 296 0.93 24.34 -6.66
CA PRO A 296 1.06 24.68 -8.08
C PRO A 296 1.45 26.14 -8.32
N THR A 297 1.33 27.03 -7.33
CA THR A 297 1.60 28.47 -7.51
C THR A 297 3.03 28.88 -7.19
N ILE A 298 3.86 27.96 -6.68
CA ILE A 298 5.24 28.24 -6.24
C ILE A 298 6.28 27.79 -7.28
N PHE A 299 5.87 27.04 -8.31
CA PHE A 299 6.74 26.51 -9.38
C PHE A 299 6.25 26.92 -10.76
#